data_cf530baf685c2dc066232f0f0fbbc309
#
_entry.id   cf530baf685c2dc066232f0f0fbbc309
#
_cell.length_a   1.000
_cell.length_b   1.000
_cell.length_c   1.000
_cell.angle_alpha   90.00
_cell.angle_beta   90.00
_cell.angle_gamma   90.00
#
_symmetry.space_group_name_H-M   'P 1'
#
loop_
_entity.id
_entity.type
_entity.pdbx_description
1 polymer ?
#
loop_
_entity_poly.entity_id
_entity_poly.type
_entity_poly.pdbx_seq_one_letter_code
_entity_poly.pdbx_strand_id
1 'polypeptide(L)'
;MPLKVPTMRTAWLAPTAVAGLVLAGLTACGSGDGSDEESLTLYSGRNEALVQPVLDSFTEETGIEVSVRYGGTAEMAAQLLEEGDRSPADAFLAQDAGALGALAADGLLAPLPQDTLDLVPAAYRSADGTWIGLTGRSRVLVYNKDAVSAEELPESVFELTEEQWRGRVGIAPTNASFQAFVTAIRLMEGDDVARQWLSDLAANDPQLRERNGMIVADVNAGVFDVGLVNHYYLFEQAEEEGVEPEDLDVAQHFFAGGDAGGLVNISGIGALGEEPSPAAQELIDYLLSPTGQEYFRDETHEYPMVEGIEADEALPPLTGLDQPEIDLNDLDDLQTTVEMISEAGLS
;
A
#
# COMPACT_ATOMS: atom_id res chain seq x y z
N MET A 1 -48.52 44.01 -14.55
CA MET A 1 -49.58 43.40 -15.37
C MET A 1 -49.70 41.94 -14.97
N PRO A 2 -50.75 41.52 -14.25
CA PRO A 2 -50.90 40.18 -13.71
C PRO A 2 -51.82 39.33 -14.61
N LEU A 3 -51.54 38.06 -14.77
CA LEU A 3 -52.42 37.08 -15.40
C LEU A 3 -52.38 35.79 -14.53
N LYS A 4 -53.39 35.64 -13.77
CA LYS A 4 -54.61 34.83 -13.73
C LYS A 4 -54.37 33.31 -13.78
N VAL A 5 -54.64 32.71 -12.60
CA VAL A 5 -54.92 31.28 -12.34
C VAL A 5 -56.34 30.96 -12.85
N PRO A 6 -56.61 29.73 -13.29
CA PRO A 6 -57.92 29.11 -13.10
C PRO A 6 -57.91 27.86 -12.22
N THR A 7 -58.74 27.94 -11.20
CA THR A 7 -59.27 26.85 -10.40
C THR A 7 -60.39 26.08 -11.11
N MET A 8 -60.43 24.76 -11.01
CA MET A 8 -61.66 23.97 -11.19
C MET A 8 -61.45 22.63 -10.50
N ARG A 9 -62.08 22.38 -9.42
CA ARG A 9 -63.43 21.92 -9.03
C ARG A 9 -63.48 20.38 -8.96
N THR A 10 -63.60 19.95 -7.72
CA THR A 10 -64.03 18.68 -7.14
C THR A 10 -65.25 18.09 -7.82
N ALA A 11 -65.25 16.74 -7.97
CA ALA A 11 -66.47 15.91 -8.04
C ALA A 11 -66.27 14.66 -7.17
N TRP A 12 -67.11 14.59 -6.18
CA TRP A 12 -67.37 13.41 -5.33
C TRP A 12 -68.27 12.44 -6.08
N LEU A 13 -67.95 11.13 -5.98
CA LEU A 13 -69.00 10.04 -6.02
C LEU A 13 -68.46 8.86 -5.21
N ALA A 14 -69.25 8.43 -4.24
CA ALA A 14 -69.06 7.35 -3.30
C ALA A 14 -69.86 6.08 -3.78
N PRO A 15 -70.05 5.02 -2.98
CA PRO A 15 -69.28 3.77 -3.10
C PRO A 15 -70.22 2.62 -3.54
N THR A 16 -69.68 1.52 -4.03
CA THR A 16 -70.41 0.25 -4.13
C THR A 16 -69.58 -0.89 -3.56
N ALA A 17 -70.08 -1.44 -2.47
CA ALA A 17 -69.61 -2.66 -1.83
C ALA A 17 -70.04 -3.87 -2.68
N VAL A 18 -69.08 -4.78 -2.96
CA VAL A 18 -69.37 -6.16 -3.33
C VAL A 18 -68.52 -7.09 -2.49
N ALA A 19 -69.19 -7.88 -1.66
CA ALA A 19 -68.61 -8.99 -0.90
C ALA A 19 -68.47 -10.20 -1.83
N GLY A 20 -67.40 -10.95 -1.70
CA GLY A 20 -67.32 -12.22 -2.41
C GLY A 20 -66.01 -12.99 -2.24
N LEU A 21 -66.09 -14.03 -1.42
CA LEU A 21 -65.34 -15.29 -1.40
C LEU A 21 -63.85 -15.33 -1.11
N VAL A 22 -63.57 -15.84 0.06
CA VAL A 22 -62.35 -16.52 0.53
C VAL A 22 -62.06 -17.73 -0.33
N LEU A 23 -60.91 -17.77 -1.02
CA LEU A 23 -60.25 -19.01 -1.44
C LEU A 23 -58.88 -19.02 -0.76
N ALA A 24 -58.73 -19.94 0.19
CA ALA A 24 -57.46 -20.31 0.77
C ALA A 24 -56.63 -21.01 -0.30
N GLY A 25 -55.66 -20.27 -0.87
CA GLY A 25 -54.57 -20.84 -1.67
C GLY A 25 -53.37 -20.99 -0.77
N LEU A 26 -53.04 -22.20 -0.39
CA LEU A 26 -51.73 -22.61 0.11
C LEU A 26 -50.73 -22.35 -1.00
N THR A 27 -50.08 -21.19 -0.98
CA THR A 27 -48.84 -21.01 -1.71
C THR A 27 -47.72 -21.54 -0.85
N ALA A 28 -47.14 -22.63 -1.31
CA ALA A 28 -45.85 -23.14 -0.87
C ALA A 28 -44.84 -22.00 -0.78
N CYS A 29 -44.18 -21.88 0.37
CA CYS A 29 -42.90 -21.21 0.48
C CYS A 29 -41.96 -21.93 -0.48
N GLY A 30 -41.79 -21.38 -1.66
CA GLY A 30 -40.58 -21.61 -2.44
C GLY A 30 -39.42 -21.05 -1.62
N SER A 31 -38.60 -21.92 -1.08
CA SER A 31 -37.26 -21.63 -0.71
C SER A 31 -36.59 -21.07 -1.97
N GLY A 32 -36.50 -19.76 -2.10
CA GLY A 32 -35.52 -19.17 -2.96
C GLY A 32 -34.19 -19.59 -2.36
N ASP A 33 -33.50 -20.48 -3.01
CA ASP A 33 -32.07 -20.54 -3.00
C ASP A 33 -31.59 -19.19 -3.59
N GLY A 34 -31.63 -18.15 -2.75
CA GLY A 34 -30.72 -17.06 -2.91
C GLY A 34 -29.39 -17.64 -2.43
N SER A 35 -28.51 -17.98 -3.32
CA SER A 35 -27.11 -17.93 -3.01
C SER A 35 -26.90 -16.51 -2.46
N ASP A 36 -26.75 -16.38 -1.15
CA ASP A 36 -26.12 -15.19 -0.58
C ASP A 36 -24.74 -15.16 -1.30
N GLU A 37 -24.61 -14.34 -2.33
CA GLU A 37 -23.33 -14.09 -2.93
C GLU A 37 -22.49 -13.52 -1.79
N GLU A 38 -21.53 -14.32 -1.31
CA GLU A 38 -20.61 -13.86 -0.30
C GLU A 38 -19.89 -12.63 -0.86
N SER A 39 -19.90 -11.55 -0.12
CA SER A 39 -19.26 -10.30 -0.51
C SER A 39 -18.49 -9.74 0.66
N LEU A 40 -17.39 -9.05 0.37
CA LEU A 40 -16.62 -8.34 1.37
C LEU A 40 -16.38 -6.89 0.97
N THR A 41 -16.20 -6.03 1.95
CA THR A 41 -15.80 -4.63 1.77
C THR A 41 -14.33 -4.48 2.12
N LEU A 42 -13.50 -4.11 1.14
CA LEU A 42 -12.08 -3.87 1.28
C LEU A 42 -11.79 -2.37 1.28
N TYR A 43 -11.16 -1.86 2.33
CA TYR A 43 -10.52 -0.54 2.27
C TYR A 43 -9.08 -0.72 1.80
N SER A 44 -8.72 -0.02 0.72
CA SER A 44 -7.40 -0.16 0.11
C SER A 44 -6.65 1.17 0.09
N GLY A 45 -5.49 1.17 0.74
CA GLY A 45 -4.50 2.23 0.64
C GLY A 45 -3.55 2.08 -0.55
N ARG A 46 -3.73 1.01 -1.34
CA ARG A 46 -2.93 0.72 -2.54
C ARG A 46 -3.55 1.34 -3.77
N ASN A 47 -2.71 1.57 -4.79
CA ASN A 47 -3.17 2.02 -6.10
C ASN A 47 -4.10 0.98 -6.73
N GLU A 48 -5.26 1.42 -7.22
CA GLU A 48 -6.25 0.57 -7.91
C GLU A 48 -5.63 -0.23 -9.05
N ALA A 49 -4.81 0.39 -9.89
CA ALA A 49 -4.19 -0.29 -11.04
C ALA A 49 -3.30 -1.48 -10.63
N LEU A 50 -2.71 -1.45 -9.42
CA LEU A 50 -1.84 -2.52 -8.92
C LEU A 50 -2.60 -3.67 -8.26
N VAL A 51 -3.82 -3.44 -7.75
CA VAL A 51 -4.50 -4.47 -6.95
C VAL A 51 -5.84 -4.91 -7.53
N GLN A 52 -6.51 -4.08 -8.35
CA GLN A 52 -7.79 -4.47 -8.93
C GLN A 52 -7.71 -5.77 -9.76
N PRO A 53 -6.66 -6.01 -10.60
CA PRO A 53 -6.60 -7.24 -11.38
C PRO A 53 -6.52 -8.51 -10.52
N VAL A 54 -5.78 -8.50 -9.41
CA VAL A 54 -5.71 -9.67 -8.52
C VAL A 54 -7.00 -9.88 -7.75
N LEU A 55 -7.74 -8.81 -7.43
CA LEU A 55 -9.07 -8.90 -6.80
C LEU A 55 -10.13 -9.41 -7.80
N ASP A 56 -10.04 -9.03 -9.05
CA ASP A 56 -10.90 -9.55 -10.11
C ASP A 56 -10.67 -11.07 -10.30
N SER A 57 -9.39 -11.49 -10.29
CA SER A 57 -9.02 -12.92 -10.35
C SER A 57 -9.52 -13.70 -9.13
N PHE A 58 -9.45 -13.11 -7.92
CA PHE A 58 -10.03 -13.67 -6.72
C PHE A 58 -11.54 -13.88 -6.87
N THR A 59 -12.27 -12.86 -7.36
CA THR A 59 -13.71 -12.94 -7.59
C THR A 59 -14.06 -14.00 -8.64
N GLU A 60 -13.28 -14.10 -9.73
CA GLU A 60 -13.48 -15.13 -10.75
C GLU A 60 -13.29 -16.56 -10.22
N GLU A 61 -12.31 -16.77 -9.32
CA GLU A 61 -11.99 -18.08 -8.77
C GLU A 61 -12.96 -18.52 -7.66
N THR A 62 -13.33 -17.59 -6.75
CA THR A 62 -14.09 -17.91 -5.55
C THR A 62 -15.58 -17.62 -5.67
N GLY A 63 -15.98 -16.70 -6.55
CA GLY A 63 -17.33 -16.16 -6.63
C GLY A 63 -17.66 -15.12 -5.55
N ILE A 64 -16.68 -14.72 -4.71
CA ILE A 64 -16.85 -13.70 -3.68
C ILE A 64 -16.67 -12.33 -4.31
N GLU A 65 -17.71 -11.47 -4.21
CA GLU A 65 -17.63 -10.09 -4.71
C GLU A 65 -16.86 -9.19 -3.75
N VAL A 66 -15.88 -8.44 -4.29
CA VAL A 66 -15.09 -7.48 -3.51
C VAL A 66 -15.51 -6.05 -3.81
N SER A 67 -16.11 -5.39 -2.80
CA SER A 67 -16.42 -3.96 -2.87
C SER A 67 -15.24 -3.17 -2.35
N VAL A 68 -14.47 -2.51 -3.24
CA VAL A 68 -13.25 -1.81 -2.84
C VAL A 68 -13.48 -0.32 -2.66
N ARG A 69 -13.00 0.23 -1.55
CA ARG A 69 -12.85 1.66 -1.34
C ARG A 69 -11.38 2.05 -1.42
N TYR A 70 -11.00 2.75 -2.48
CA TYR A 70 -9.65 3.24 -2.69
C TYR A 70 -9.42 4.61 -2.07
N GLY A 71 -8.22 4.83 -1.50
CA GLY A 71 -7.80 6.13 -0.95
C GLY A 71 -6.33 6.09 -0.56
N GLY A 72 -5.82 7.16 0.04
CA GLY A 72 -4.47 7.14 0.62
C GLY A 72 -4.42 6.25 1.87
N THR A 73 -3.33 5.50 2.08
CA THR A 73 -3.19 4.58 3.23
C THR A 73 -3.49 5.30 4.57
N ALA A 74 -2.88 6.46 4.80
CA ALA A 74 -3.12 7.23 6.02
C ALA A 74 -4.56 7.76 6.13
N GLU A 75 -5.18 8.11 5.00
CA GLU A 75 -6.58 8.55 4.96
C GLU A 75 -7.53 7.40 5.32
N MET A 76 -7.31 6.22 4.74
CA MET A 76 -8.12 5.03 5.02
C MET A 76 -7.94 4.57 6.47
N ALA A 77 -6.72 4.58 6.99
CA ALA A 77 -6.45 4.26 8.40
C ALA A 77 -7.15 5.25 9.34
N ALA A 78 -7.03 6.56 9.10
CA ALA A 78 -7.70 7.58 9.91
C ALA A 78 -9.23 7.43 9.87
N GLN A 79 -9.79 7.08 8.71
CA GLN A 79 -11.22 6.82 8.58
C GLN A 79 -11.64 5.59 9.40
N LEU A 80 -10.89 4.48 9.33
CA LEU A 80 -11.16 3.26 10.10
C LEU A 80 -11.09 3.52 11.61
N LEU A 81 -10.11 4.31 12.08
CA LEU A 81 -10.01 4.75 13.46
C LEU A 81 -11.23 5.60 13.91
N GLU A 82 -11.76 6.46 13.03
CA GLU A 82 -12.97 7.25 13.33
C GLU A 82 -14.24 6.40 13.30
N GLU A 83 -14.36 5.46 12.37
CA GLU A 83 -15.50 4.55 12.25
C GLU A 83 -15.53 3.53 13.41
N GLY A 84 -14.35 3.05 13.84
CA GLY A 84 -14.22 2.04 14.90
C GLY A 84 -15.03 0.78 14.59
N ASP A 85 -15.66 0.20 15.60
CA ASP A 85 -16.53 -1.01 15.48
C ASP A 85 -17.74 -0.84 14.54
N ARG A 86 -17.95 0.36 14.00
CA ARG A 86 -19.06 0.63 13.06
C ARG A 86 -18.59 0.67 11.62
N SER A 87 -17.33 0.42 11.37
CA SER A 87 -16.80 0.37 10.00
C SER A 87 -17.53 -0.71 9.20
N PRO A 88 -17.91 -0.44 7.95
CA PRO A 88 -18.44 -1.47 7.05
C PRO A 88 -17.32 -2.32 6.44
N ALA A 89 -16.04 -2.02 6.70
CA ALA A 89 -14.92 -2.74 6.10
C ALA A 89 -14.70 -4.09 6.79
N ASP A 90 -14.50 -5.14 5.99
CA ASP A 90 -14.11 -6.47 6.45
C ASP A 90 -12.57 -6.62 6.54
N ALA A 91 -11.84 -5.89 5.68
CA ALA A 91 -10.38 -5.93 5.65
C ALA A 91 -9.79 -4.57 5.24
N PHE A 92 -8.54 -4.34 5.65
CA PHE A 92 -7.74 -3.18 5.27
C PHE A 92 -6.45 -3.63 4.61
N LEU A 93 -6.27 -3.24 3.35
CA LEU A 93 -5.05 -3.44 2.56
C LEU A 93 -4.23 -2.14 2.58
N ALA A 94 -3.14 -2.16 3.32
CA ALA A 94 -2.28 -0.99 3.49
C ALA A 94 -1.05 -1.03 2.58
N GLN A 95 -0.53 0.14 2.25
CA GLN A 95 0.73 0.29 1.53
C GLN A 95 1.96 0.16 2.45
N ASP A 96 1.79 0.28 3.75
CA ASP A 96 2.89 0.21 4.73
C ASP A 96 2.42 -0.41 6.06
N ALA A 97 3.37 -0.93 6.82
CA ALA A 97 3.12 -1.57 8.10
C ALA A 97 2.64 -0.59 9.19
N GLY A 98 3.09 0.68 9.13
CA GLY A 98 2.74 1.66 10.17
C GLY A 98 1.24 1.92 10.29
N ALA A 99 0.53 1.96 9.15
CA ALA A 99 -0.92 2.13 9.14
C ALA A 99 -1.66 0.91 9.74
N LEU A 100 -1.16 -0.30 9.49
CA LEU A 100 -1.68 -1.54 10.10
C LEU A 100 -1.38 -1.58 11.60
N GLY A 101 -0.17 -1.17 12.00
CA GLY A 101 0.23 -1.06 13.40
C GLY A 101 -0.65 -0.09 14.18
N ALA A 102 -1.01 1.05 13.61
CA ALA A 102 -1.92 2.02 14.23
C ALA A 102 -3.31 1.42 14.51
N LEU A 103 -3.88 0.69 13.54
CA LEU A 103 -5.16 -0.01 13.73
C LEU A 103 -5.07 -1.15 14.74
N ALA A 104 -3.97 -1.89 14.74
CA ALA A 104 -3.70 -2.96 15.71
C ALA A 104 -3.61 -2.41 17.13
N ALA A 105 -2.89 -1.28 17.32
CA ALA A 105 -2.76 -0.62 18.62
C ALA A 105 -4.11 -0.13 19.18
N ASP A 106 -5.06 0.24 18.32
CA ASP A 106 -6.42 0.64 18.71
C ASP A 106 -7.37 -0.56 18.86
N GLY A 107 -6.89 -1.79 18.58
CA GLY A 107 -7.65 -3.03 18.74
C GLY A 107 -8.71 -3.27 17.68
N LEU A 108 -8.58 -2.67 16.50
CA LEU A 108 -9.55 -2.78 15.40
C LEU A 108 -9.31 -4.00 14.50
N LEU A 109 -8.10 -4.59 14.54
CA LEU A 109 -7.74 -5.73 13.72
C LEU A 109 -7.95 -7.04 14.48
N ALA A 110 -8.56 -7.99 13.78
CA ALA A 110 -8.77 -9.35 14.28
C ALA A 110 -7.47 -10.18 14.27
N PRO A 111 -7.28 -11.09 15.24
CA PRO A 111 -6.16 -12.05 15.18
C PRO A 111 -6.35 -13.00 14.00
N LEU A 112 -5.31 -13.14 13.18
CA LEU A 112 -5.27 -14.08 12.05
C LEU A 112 -4.95 -15.51 12.52
N PRO A 113 -5.43 -16.53 11.79
CA PRO A 113 -5.06 -17.92 12.07
C PRO A 113 -3.56 -18.15 12.04
N GLN A 114 -3.05 -19.00 12.94
CA GLN A 114 -1.62 -19.27 13.03
C GLN A 114 -1.06 -19.89 11.74
N ASP A 115 -1.84 -20.75 11.06
CA ASP A 115 -1.44 -21.37 9.80
C ASP A 115 -1.24 -20.30 8.69
N THR A 116 -2.06 -19.24 8.66
CA THR A 116 -1.89 -18.10 7.77
C THR A 116 -0.62 -17.30 8.13
N LEU A 117 -0.43 -17.01 9.43
CA LEU A 117 0.74 -16.27 9.91
C LEU A 117 2.07 -16.99 9.62
N ASP A 118 2.09 -18.31 9.66
CA ASP A 118 3.29 -19.12 9.45
C ASP A 118 3.74 -19.16 7.97
N LEU A 119 2.94 -18.64 7.04
CA LEU A 119 3.33 -18.50 5.64
C LEU A 119 4.38 -17.41 5.41
N VAL A 120 4.43 -16.41 6.30
CA VAL A 120 5.28 -15.22 6.15
C VAL A 120 6.28 -15.12 7.31
N PRO A 121 7.56 -14.81 7.04
CA PRO A 121 8.57 -14.63 8.08
C PRO A 121 8.13 -13.62 9.16
N ALA A 122 8.51 -13.86 10.41
CA ALA A 122 8.10 -13.07 11.57
C ALA A 122 8.45 -11.56 11.45
N ALA A 123 9.48 -11.21 10.70
CA ALA A 123 9.88 -9.83 10.46
C ALA A 123 8.86 -9.03 9.61
N TYR A 124 7.94 -9.70 8.92
CA TYR A 124 6.98 -9.09 7.99
C TYR A 124 5.53 -9.31 8.39
N ARG A 125 5.27 -9.56 9.66
CA ARG A 125 3.93 -9.69 10.23
C ARG A 125 3.89 -9.09 11.64
N SER A 126 2.70 -8.74 12.12
CA SER A 126 2.56 -8.20 13.47
C SER A 126 2.96 -9.21 14.54
N ALA A 127 3.57 -8.73 15.61
CA ALA A 127 3.97 -9.56 16.74
C ALA A 127 2.76 -10.17 17.48
N ASP A 128 1.60 -9.49 17.46
CA ASP A 128 0.34 -9.94 18.06
C ASP A 128 -0.54 -10.75 17.08
N GLY A 129 -0.09 -10.93 15.83
CA GLY A 129 -0.75 -11.75 14.83
C GLY A 129 -2.00 -11.12 14.19
N THR A 130 -2.14 -9.80 14.19
CA THR A 130 -3.34 -9.09 13.70
C THR A 130 -3.23 -8.60 12.26
N TRP A 131 -2.04 -8.55 11.68
CA TRP A 131 -1.81 -8.27 10.27
C TRP A 131 -0.65 -9.06 9.71
N ILE A 132 -0.60 -9.17 8.39
CA ILE A 132 0.41 -9.93 7.65
C ILE A 132 0.87 -9.17 6.41
N GLY A 133 2.18 -9.23 6.12
CA GLY A 133 2.76 -8.69 4.90
C GLY A 133 2.40 -9.54 3.68
N LEU A 134 2.03 -8.89 2.61
CA LEU A 134 1.70 -9.52 1.33
C LEU A 134 2.86 -9.41 0.34
N THR A 135 3.48 -8.23 0.28
CA THR A 135 4.58 -7.93 -0.64
C THR A 135 5.65 -7.11 0.04
N GLY A 136 6.90 -7.25 -0.39
CA GLY A 136 8.03 -6.46 0.09
C GLY A 136 8.51 -5.45 -0.93
N ARG A 137 8.91 -4.29 -0.45
CA ARG A 137 9.44 -3.20 -1.26
C ARG A 137 10.73 -2.68 -0.66
N SER A 138 11.85 -2.97 -1.34
CA SER A 138 13.15 -2.45 -0.92
C SER A 138 13.32 -0.99 -1.31
N ARG A 139 13.83 -0.16 -0.39
CA ARG A 139 14.43 1.12 -0.76
C ARG A 139 15.70 0.84 -1.53
N VAL A 140 15.97 1.70 -2.51
CA VAL A 140 17.17 1.66 -3.34
C VAL A 140 17.61 3.07 -3.69
N LEU A 141 18.86 3.20 -4.10
CA LEU A 141 19.33 4.37 -4.85
C LEU A 141 19.27 4.03 -6.34
N VAL A 142 18.47 4.74 -7.12
CA VAL A 142 18.60 4.70 -8.58
C VAL A 142 19.69 5.68 -8.99
N TYR A 143 20.45 5.33 -10.05
CA TYR A 143 21.54 6.15 -10.55
C TYR A 143 21.62 6.08 -12.08
N ASN A 144 22.03 7.19 -12.71
CA ASN A 144 22.30 7.25 -14.13
C ASN A 144 23.67 6.61 -14.43
N LYS A 145 23.70 5.57 -15.26
CA LYS A 145 24.90 4.76 -15.59
C LYS A 145 26.00 5.56 -16.30
N ASP A 146 25.63 6.65 -16.99
CA ASP A 146 26.58 7.53 -17.69
C ASP A 146 27.15 8.62 -16.78
N ALA A 147 26.44 8.96 -15.69
CA ALA A 147 26.80 10.05 -14.77
C ALA A 147 27.55 9.57 -13.52
N VAL A 148 27.30 8.33 -13.05
CA VAL A 148 27.87 7.76 -11.81
C VAL A 148 28.39 6.37 -12.07
N SER A 149 29.67 6.14 -11.81
CA SER A 149 30.28 4.81 -11.89
C SER A 149 29.96 3.98 -10.62
N ALA A 150 30.09 2.67 -10.73
CA ALA A 150 29.82 1.74 -9.62
C ALA A 150 30.73 2.02 -8.39
N GLU A 151 31.94 2.52 -8.62
CA GLU A 151 32.91 2.85 -7.58
C GLU A 151 32.60 4.16 -6.85
N GLU A 152 31.72 5.01 -7.43
CA GLU A 152 31.30 6.29 -6.85
C GLU A 152 29.99 6.15 -6.05
N LEU A 153 29.31 5.01 -6.15
CA LEU A 153 28.05 4.78 -5.43
C LEU A 153 28.28 4.81 -3.92
N PRO A 154 27.37 5.46 -3.14
CA PRO A 154 27.53 5.58 -1.69
C PRO A 154 27.31 4.22 -1.01
N GLU A 155 28.10 3.93 0.02
CA GLU A 155 27.91 2.74 0.86
C GLU A 155 26.75 2.94 1.84
N SER A 156 26.41 4.19 2.18
CA SER A 156 25.33 4.57 3.11
C SER A 156 24.53 5.76 2.62
N VAL A 157 23.24 5.82 2.97
CA VAL A 157 22.38 6.98 2.70
C VAL A 157 22.88 8.26 3.37
N PHE A 158 23.70 8.16 4.43
CA PHE A 158 24.29 9.31 5.10
C PHE A 158 25.32 10.04 4.24
N GLU A 159 25.98 9.34 3.33
CA GLU A 159 26.94 9.94 2.39
C GLU A 159 26.27 10.85 1.34
N LEU A 160 24.96 10.71 1.09
CA LEU A 160 24.21 11.55 0.16
C LEU A 160 24.14 13.03 0.61
N THR A 161 24.55 13.35 1.84
CA THR A 161 24.69 14.73 2.34
C THR A 161 26.06 15.34 2.06
N GLU A 162 27.01 14.59 1.52
CA GLU A 162 28.35 15.08 1.19
C GLU A 162 28.32 16.03 -0.02
N GLU A 163 29.32 16.92 -0.09
CA GLU A 163 29.42 17.95 -1.13
C GLU A 163 29.44 17.39 -2.56
N GLN A 164 29.98 16.18 -2.77
CA GLN A 164 29.98 15.52 -4.08
C GLN A 164 28.59 15.24 -4.64
N TRP A 165 27.57 15.14 -3.77
CA TRP A 165 26.18 14.89 -4.14
C TRP A 165 25.32 16.16 -4.22
N ARG A 166 25.90 17.34 -4.01
CA ARG A 166 25.17 18.61 -4.05
C ARG A 166 24.43 18.80 -5.38
N GLY A 167 23.10 18.99 -5.30
CA GLY A 167 22.23 19.22 -6.44
C GLY A 167 21.97 17.98 -7.31
N ARG A 168 22.51 16.81 -6.93
CA ARG A 168 22.50 15.58 -7.73
C ARG A 168 21.50 14.53 -7.24
N VAL A 169 20.88 14.71 -6.07
CA VAL A 169 20.03 13.73 -5.38
C VAL A 169 18.56 14.05 -5.53
N GLY A 170 17.77 13.15 -6.11
CA GLY A 170 16.31 13.23 -6.18
C GLY A 170 15.62 12.58 -4.98
N ILE A 171 14.65 13.26 -4.40
CA ILE A 171 13.81 12.75 -3.30
C ILE A 171 12.35 13.16 -3.48
N ALA A 172 11.43 12.37 -2.88
CA ALA A 172 9.99 12.65 -2.86
C ALA A 172 9.50 12.77 -1.40
N PRO A 173 9.70 13.91 -0.72
CA PRO A 173 9.52 14.02 0.72
C PRO A 173 8.07 13.84 1.19
N THR A 174 7.10 14.15 0.34
CA THR A 174 5.67 13.98 0.63
C THR A 174 5.15 12.57 0.36
N ASN A 175 5.98 11.72 -0.24
CA ASN A 175 5.62 10.34 -0.51
C ASN A 175 5.76 9.47 0.75
N ALA A 176 4.76 8.62 1.03
CA ALA A 176 4.73 7.76 2.22
C ALA A 176 5.98 6.87 2.34
N SER A 177 6.55 6.38 1.21
CA SER A 177 7.75 5.54 1.26
C SER A 177 9.00 6.30 1.70
N PHE A 178 9.12 7.60 1.39
CA PHE A 178 10.20 8.43 1.92
C PHE A 178 9.99 8.71 3.41
N GLN A 179 8.75 8.96 3.82
CA GLN A 179 8.42 9.19 5.23
C GLN A 179 8.71 7.95 6.08
N ALA A 180 8.29 6.76 5.64
CA ALA A 180 8.60 5.50 6.32
C ALA A 180 10.12 5.25 6.41
N PHE A 181 10.87 5.56 5.35
CA PHE A 181 12.33 5.49 5.34
C PHE A 181 12.96 6.46 6.36
N VAL A 182 12.50 7.70 6.45
CA VAL A 182 12.99 8.64 7.48
C VAL A 182 12.61 8.18 8.89
N THR A 183 11.42 7.58 9.07
CA THR A 183 11.03 6.95 10.34
C THR A 183 12.00 5.82 10.71
N ALA A 184 12.42 5.01 9.74
CA ALA A 184 13.44 3.99 9.97
C ALA A 184 14.79 4.59 10.42
N ILE A 185 15.25 5.69 9.83
CA ILE A 185 16.44 6.42 10.32
C ILE A 185 16.25 6.84 11.79
N ARG A 186 15.08 7.36 12.15
CA ARG A 186 14.76 7.76 13.53
C ARG A 186 14.85 6.58 14.51
N LEU A 187 14.30 5.44 14.13
CA LEU A 187 14.32 4.23 14.95
C LEU A 187 15.74 3.67 15.15
N MET A 188 16.54 3.71 14.09
CA MET A 188 17.89 3.15 14.10
C MET A 188 18.90 4.06 14.81
N GLU A 189 18.88 5.35 14.49
CA GLU A 189 19.92 6.30 14.86
C GLU A 189 19.45 7.36 15.88
N GLY A 190 18.14 7.45 16.07
CA GLY A 190 17.50 8.44 16.95
C GLY A 190 17.11 9.73 16.25
N ASP A 191 16.19 10.46 16.86
CA ASP A 191 15.57 11.67 16.32
C ASP A 191 16.58 12.80 16.00
N ASP A 192 17.61 12.95 16.83
CA ASP A 192 18.60 14.01 16.62
C ASP A 192 19.45 13.77 15.37
N VAL A 193 19.80 12.51 15.09
CA VAL A 193 20.56 12.12 13.89
C VAL A 193 19.68 12.27 12.65
N ALA A 194 18.42 11.84 12.71
CA ALA A 194 17.47 12.00 11.62
C ALA A 194 17.24 13.48 11.26
N ARG A 195 17.06 14.36 12.26
CA ARG A 195 16.94 15.81 12.05
C ARG A 195 18.20 16.39 11.40
N GLN A 196 19.37 15.98 11.87
CA GLN A 196 20.62 16.46 11.30
C GLN A 196 20.78 16.00 9.85
N TRP A 197 20.51 14.71 9.55
CA TRP A 197 20.57 14.18 8.20
C TRP A 197 19.61 14.93 7.24
N LEU A 198 18.35 15.16 7.64
CA LEU A 198 17.38 15.93 6.86
C LEU A 198 17.86 17.38 6.61
N SER A 199 18.43 18.02 7.63
CA SER A 199 18.99 19.38 7.52
C SER A 199 20.17 19.44 6.55
N ASP A 200 21.09 18.47 6.63
CA ASP A 200 22.26 18.37 5.77
C ASP A 200 21.86 18.04 4.33
N LEU A 201 20.88 17.13 4.15
CA LEU A 201 20.32 16.83 2.84
C LEU A 201 19.67 18.07 2.21
N ALA A 202 18.87 18.82 2.98
CA ALA A 202 18.26 20.08 2.52
C ALA A 202 19.34 21.12 2.13
N ALA A 203 20.42 21.24 2.91
CA ALA A 203 21.53 22.13 2.60
C ALA A 203 22.33 21.68 1.36
N ASN A 204 22.18 20.42 0.96
CA ASN A 204 22.82 19.84 -0.22
C ASN A 204 22.02 20.01 -1.52
N ASP A 205 20.97 20.86 -1.50
CA ASP A 205 20.17 21.27 -2.66
C ASP A 205 19.54 20.08 -3.42
N PRO A 206 18.74 19.21 -2.74
CA PRO A 206 18.15 18.02 -3.37
C PRO A 206 17.08 18.40 -4.41
N GLN A 207 16.88 17.54 -5.40
CA GLN A 207 15.87 17.68 -6.43
C GLN A 207 14.55 17.11 -5.93
N LEU A 208 13.60 17.97 -5.56
CA LEU A 208 12.31 17.56 -5.00
C LEU A 208 11.34 17.13 -6.12
N ARG A 209 10.67 16.00 -5.91
CA ARG A 209 9.59 15.49 -6.78
C ARG A 209 8.39 15.07 -5.94
N GLU A 210 7.22 15.04 -6.56
CA GLU A 210 5.98 14.60 -5.91
C GLU A 210 5.91 13.07 -5.76
N ARG A 211 6.52 12.32 -6.70
CA ARG A 211 6.43 10.85 -6.79
C ARG A 211 7.75 10.21 -7.19
N ASN A 212 7.98 8.98 -6.73
CA ASN A 212 9.18 8.22 -7.03
C ASN A 212 9.37 7.95 -8.53
N GLY A 213 8.31 7.64 -9.30
CA GLY A 213 8.40 7.45 -10.75
C GLY A 213 9.00 8.67 -11.48
N MET A 214 8.66 9.90 -11.04
CA MET A 214 9.26 11.11 -11.61
C MET A 214 10.77 11.18 -11.35
N ILE A 215 11.23 10.66 -10.20
CA ILE A 215 12.66 10.60 -9.88
C ILE A 215 13.36 9.64 -10.84
N VAL A 216 12.80 8.44 -11.05
CA VAL A 216 13.38 7.45 -11.96
C VAL A 216 13.43 7.98 -13.38
N ALA A 217 12.35 8.59 -13.87
CA ALA A 217 12.29 9.20 -15.20
C ALA A 217 13.34 10.30 -15.39
N ASP A 218 13.51 11.17 -14.40
CA ASP A 218 14.49 12.26 -14.45
C ASP A 218 15.94 11.76 -14.36
N VAL A 219 16.22 10.72 -13.55
CA VAL A 219 17.53 10.06 -13.49
C VAL A 219 17.80 9.36 -14.82
N ASN A 220 16.83 8.64 -15.40
CA ASN A 220 16.97 8.01 -16.70
C ASN A 220 17.28 9.03 -17.80
N ALA A 221 16.60 10.18 -17.77
CA ALA A 221 16.83 11.28 -18.71
C ALA A 221 18.12 12.11 -18.43
N GLY A 222 18.88 11.80 -17.37
CA GLY A 222 20.08 12.55 -16.99
C GLY A 222 19.82 13.98 -16.50
N VAL A 223 18.64 14.26 -15.94
CA VAL A 223 18.30 15.56 -15.34
C VAL A 223 19.06 15.78 -14.04
N PHE A 224 19.23 14.72 -13.24
CA PHE A 224 20.11 14.62 -12.09
C PHE A 224 20.57 13.17 -11.93
N ASP A 225 21.55 12.91 -11.09
CA ASP A 225 22.39 11.74 -11.22
C ASP A 225 21.89 10.53 -10.41
N VAL A 226 21.28 10.77 -9.23
CA VAL A 226 20.84 9.70 -8.32
C VAL A 226 19.51 10.04 -7.65
N GLY A 227 18.78 9.02 -7.17
CA GLY A 227 17.51 9.25 -6.46
C GLY A 227 17.13 8.13 -5.50
N LEU A 228 16.53 8.49 -4.37
CA LEU A 228 16.03 7.55 -3.36
C LEU A 228 14.59 7.16 -3.68
N VAL A 229 14.38 5.91 -4.09
CA VAL A 229 13.07 5.38 -4.51
C VAL A 229 12.84 3.95 -4.00
N ASN A 230 11.72 3.33 -4.32
CA ASN A 230 11.53 1.89 -4.18
C ASN A 230 11.96 1.19 -5.48
N HIS A 231 12.40 -0.07 -5.36
CA HIS A 231 13.00 -0.82 -6.45
C HIS A 231 12.09 -1.00 -7.68
N TYR A 232 10.79 -1.26 -7.48
CA TYR A 232 9.86 -1.58 -8.56
C TYR A 232 9.64 -0.43 -9.57
N TYR A 233 9.92 0.81 -9.20
CA TYR A 233 9.79 1.96 -10.12
C TYR A 233 10.75 1.91 -11.32
N LEU A 234 11.82 1.12 -11.25
CA LEU A 234 12.68 0.86 -12.41
C LEU A 234 11.93 0.06 -13.47
N PHE A 235 11.18 -0.94 -13.03
CA PHE A 235 10.39 -1.80 -13.92
C PHE A 235 9.21 -1.03 -14.52
N GLU A 236 8.50 -0.22 -13.72
CA GLU A 236 7.46 0.69 -14.23
C GLU A 236 8.00 1.61 -15.32
N GLN A 237 9.22 2.16 -15.17
CA GLN A 237 9.87 3.00 -16.16
C GLN A 237 10.19 2.23 -17.45
N ALA A 238 10.68 0.98 -17.33
CA ALA A 238 10.97 0.12 -18.46
C ALA A 238 9.70 -0.23 -19.26
N GLU A 239 8.61 -0.54 -18.55
CA GLU A 239 7.30 -0.79 -19.17
C GLU A 239 6.76 0.47 -19.89
N GLU A 240 6.86 1.65 -19.28
CA GLU A 240 6.43 2.91 -19.90
C GLU A 240 7.20 3.21 -21.19
N GLU A 241 8.49 2.87 -21.24
CA GLU A 241 9.32 3.05 -22.43
C GLU A 241 9.25 1.87 -23.42
N GLY A 242 8.71 0.72 -23.00
CA GLY A 242 8.61 -0.48 -23.81
C GLY A 242 9.95 -1.14 -24.08
N VAL A 243 10.86 -1.13 -23.11
CA VAL A 243 12.20 -1.69 -23.14
C VAL A 243 12.43 -2.63 -21.95
N GLU A 244 13.50 -3.42 -21.97
CA GLU A 244 13.92 -4.18 -20.80
C GLU A 244 14.60 -3.26 -19.76
N PRO A 245 14.52 -3.55 -18.44
CA PRO A 245 15.12 -2.71 -17.40
C PRO A 245 16.62 -2.45 -17.58
N GLU A 246 17.37 -3.41 -18.12
CA GLU A 246 18.79 -3.26 -18.41
C GLU A 246 19.12 -2.29 -19.55
N ASP A 247 18.17 -2.02 -20.44
CA ASP A 247 18.31 -1.10 -21.57
C ASP A 247 18.08 0.36 -21.19
N LEU A 248 17.52 0.64 -19.99
CA LEU A 248 17.41 1.99 -19.46
C LEU A 248 18.79 2.58 -19.14
N ASP A 249 18.93 3.89 -19.16
CA ASP A 249 20.15 4.60 -18.71
C ASP A 249 20.23 4.68 -17.17
N VAL A 250 19.15 4.42 -16.46
CA VAL A 250 19.08 4.30 -14.99
C VAL A 250 19.28 2.84 -14.55
N ALA A 251 19.95 2.65 -13.41
CA ALA A 251 20.11 1.36 -12.74
C ALA A 251 19.85 1.49 -11.23
N GLN A 252 19.79 0.37 -10.51
CA GLN A 252 19.56 0.30 -9.07
C GLN A 252 20.84 -0.05 -8.31
N HIS A 253 21.00 0.58 -7.16
CA HIS A 253 21.96 0.23 -6.13
C HIS A 253 21.23 -0.13 -4.84
N PHE A 254 21.44 -1.35 -4.36
CA PHE A 254 20.92 -1.84 -3.08
C PHE A 254 21.96 -1.58 -1.99
N PHE A 255 21.56 -0.86 -0.95
CA PHE A 255 22.42 -0.64 0.20
C PHE A 255 22.61 -1.94 0.99
N ALA A 256 23.80 -2.12 1.55
CA ALA A 256 24.19 -3.27 2.36
C ALA A 256 24.51 -2.86 3.81
N GLY A 257 24.90 -3.81 4.64
CA GLY A 257 25.36 -3.54 6.00
C GLY A 257 24.27 -3.10 6.97
N GLY A 258 23.02 -3.37 6.68
CA GLY A 258 21.90 -2.94 7.53
C GLY A 258 21.64 -1.44 7.46
N ASP A 259 22.06 -0.77 6.39
CA ASP A 259 21.81 0.68 6.18
C ASP A 259 20.31 0.97 6.01
N ALA A 260 19.85 2.10 6.52
CA ALA A 260 18.44 2.52 6.39
C ALA A 260 17.98 2.62 4.93
N GLY A 261 18.92 2.89 3.99
CA GLY A 261 18.66 2.88 2.55
C GLY A 261 18.31 1.53 1.96
N GLY A 262 18.56 0.45 2.69
CA GLY A 262 18.15 -0.91 2.34
C GLY A 262 16.85 -1.35 3.02
N LEU A 263 16.06 -0.44 3.58
CA LEU A 263 14.78 -0.75 4.24
C LEU A 263 13.86 -1.53 3.30
N VAL A 264 13.44 -2.72 3.74
CA VAL A 264 12.33 -3.45 3.14
C VAL A 264 11.07 -3.18 3.96
N ASN A 265 10.18 -2.35 3.40
CA ASN A 265 8.84 -2.15 3.95
C ASN A 265 7.86 -3.08 3.22
N ILE A 266 6.70 -3.34 3.85
CA ILE A 266 5.70 -4.24 3.29
C ILE A 266 4.46 -3.48 2.81
N SER A 267 3.74 -4.08 1.86
CA SER A 267 2.31 -3.93 1.74
C SER A 267 1.68 -5.09 2.50
N GLY A 268 0.66 -4.81 3.29
CA GLY A 268 0.08 -5.83 4.15
C GLY A 268 -1.42 -5.69 4.30
N ILE A 269 -2.04 -6.71 4.89
CA ILE A 269 -3.48 -6.79 5.09
C ILE A 269 -3.79 -7.22 6.53
N GLY A 270 -4.86 -6.65 7.09
CA GLY A 270 -5.49 -7.07 8.34
C GLY A 270 -6.99 -7.17 8.17
N ALA A 271 -7.62 -8.12 8.83
CA ALA A 271 -9.08 -8.22 8.90
C ALA A 271 -9.62 -7.34 10.03
N LEU A 272 -10.78 -6.71 9.82
CA LEU A 272 -11.44 -5.87 10.84
C LEU A 272 -12.36 -6.72 11.73
N GLY A 273 -12.52 -6.29 13.00
CA GLY A 273 -13.44 -6.89 13.95
C GLY A 273 -12.81 -7.80 14.99
N GLU A 274 -13.61 -8.64 15.66
CA GLU A 274 -13.11 -9.57 16.69
C GLU A 274 -12.55 -10.87 16.08
N GLU A 275 -13.09 -11.29 14.95
CA GLU A 275 -12.66 -12.45 14.15
C GLU A 275 -12.74 -12.08 12.67
N PRO A 276 -11.86 -12.58 11.80
CA PRO A 276 -11.98 -12.39 10.35
C PRO A 276 -13.31 -12.94 9.85
N SER A 277 -14.01 -12.18 8.98
CA SER A 277 -15.12 -12.78 8.24
C SER A 277 -14.61 -13.91 7.34
N PRO A 278 -15.39 -14.95 7.02
CA PRO A 278 -14.95 -16.02 6.11
C PRO A 278 -14.43 -15.48 4.79
N ALA A 279 -15.10 -14.48 4.21
CA ALA A 279 -14.71 -13.86 2.94
C ALA A 279 -13.39 -13.06 3.08
N ALA A 280 -13.16 -12.36 4.19
CA ALA A 280 -11.91 -11.66 4.44
C ALA A 280 -10.74 -12.63 4.62
N GLN A 281 -10.95 -13.73 5.35
CA GLN A 281 -9.93 -14.77 5.50
C GLN A 281 -9.59 -15.42 4.16
N GLU A 282 -10.60 -15.72 3.33
CA GLU A 282 -10.41 -16.32 2.01
C GLU A 282 -9.63 -15.38 1.07
N LEU A 283 -9.91 -14.07 1.14
CA LEU A 283 -9.11 -13.08 0.41
C LEU A 283 -7.65 -13.06 0.88
N ILE A 284 -7.42 -13.05 2.19
CA ILE A 284 -6.05 -13.08 2.76
C ILE A 284 -5.31 -14.33 2.29
N ASP A 285 -5.94 -15.49 2.40
CA ASP A 285 -5.35 -16.78 1.99
C ASP A 285 -5.09 -16.82 0.48
N TYR A 286 -5.98 -16.24 -0.35
CA TYR A 286 -5.79 -16.12 -1.79
C TYR A 286 -4.59 -15.22 -2.14
N LEU A 287 -4.46 -14.04 -1.51
CA LEU A 287 -3.36 -13.12 -1.76
C LEU A 287 -2.00 -13.69 -1.30
N LEU A 288 -2.01 -14.61 -0.33
CA LEU A 288 -0.83 -15.37 0.13
C LEU A 288 -0.62 -16.67 -0.64
N SER A 289 -1.55 -17.09 -1.49
CA SER A 289 -1.39 -18.28 -2.32
C SER A 289 -0.30 -18.10 -3.38
N PRO A 290 0.20 -19.17 -3.99
CA PRO A 290 1.11 -19.05 -5.13
C PRO A 290 0.59 -18.12 -6.23
N THR A 291 -0.71 -18.21 -6.57
CA THR A 291 -1.34 -17.36 -7.59
C THR A 291 -1.26 -15.87 -7.22
N GLY A 292 -1.61 -15.51 -5.98
CA GLY A 292 -1.55 -14.12 -5.52
C GLY A 292 -0.12 -13.59 -5.44
N GLN A 293 0.82 -14.40 -4.96
CA GLN A 293 2.22 -14.00 -4.81
C GLN A 293 2.95 -13.92 -6.16
N GLU A 294 2.65 -14.81 -7.10
CA GLU A 294 3.16 -14.75 -8.47
C GLU A 294 2.64 -13.51 -9.20
N TYR A 295 1.35 -13.16 -9.00
CA TYR A 295 0.81 -11.90 -9.52
C TYR A 295 1.64 -10.68 -9.07
N PHE A 296 1.91 -10.57 -7.77
CA PHE A 296 2.69 -9.44 -7.26
C PHE A 296 4.13 -9.44 -7.77
N ARG A 297 4.75 -10.60 -7.93
CA ARG A 297 6.08 -10.72 -8.54
C ARG A 297 6.09 -10.28 -10.00
N ASP A 298 5.13 -10.79 -10.80
CA ASP A 298 5.17 -10.69 -12.25
C ASP A 298 4.58 -9.38 -12.77
N GLU A 299 3.53 -8.85 -12.08
CA GLU A 299 2.78 -7.69 -12.54
C GLU A 299 3.13 -6.40 -11.76
N THR A 300 3.68 -6.51 -10.55
CA THR A 300 4.05 -5.34 -9.74
C THR A 300 5.53 -5.28 -9.38
N HIS A 301 6.30 -6.31 -9.74
CA HIS A 301 7.73 -6.47 -9.45
C HIS A 301 8.08 -6.28 -7.97
N GLU A 302 7.13 -6.56 -7.07
CA GLU A 302 7.34 -6.54 -5.64
C GLU A 302 7.84 -7.90 -5.14
N TYR A 303 8.58 -7.92 -4.05
CA TYR A 303 9.06 -9.16 -3.46
C TYR A 303 7.90 -9.98 -2.89
N PRO A 304 7.75 -11.26 -3.27
CA PRO A 304 6.84 -12.17 -2.58
C PRO A 304 7.28 -12.36 -1.12
N MET A 305 6.27 -12.46 -0.21
CA MET A 305 6.54 -12.66 1.22
C MET A 305 6.41 -14.10 1.66
N VAL A 306 5.81 -14.97 0.84
CA VAL A 306 5.59 -16.38 1.17
C VAL A 306 6.83 -17.19 0.84
N GLU A 307 7.26 -18.02 1.79
CA GLU A 307 8.45 -18.88 1.63
C GLU A 307 8.29 -19.85 0.45
N GLY A 308 9.33 -19.95 -0.36
CA GLY A 308 9.39 -20.84 -1.52
C GLY A 308 8.93 -20.20 -2.83
N ILE A 309 8.46 -18.95 -2.82
CA ILE A 309 8.20 -18.16 -4.03
C ILE A 309 9.34 -17.18 -4.20
N GLU A 310 10.10 -17.36 -5.28
CA GLU A 310 11.27 -16.52 -5.56
C GLU A 310 10.84 -15.17 -6.13
N ALA A 311 11.65 -14.13 -5.88
CA ALA A 311 11.49 -12.81 -6.49
C ALA A 311 11.73 -12.87 -8.00
N ASP A 312 11.43 -11.79 -8.71
CA ASP A 312 11.80 -11.59 -10.10
C ASP A 312 13.31 -11.86 -10.31
N GLU A 313 13.67 -12.52 -11.42
CA GLU A 313 15.07 -12.88 -11.73
C GLU A 313 16.00 -11.67 -11.84
N ALA A 314 15.46 -10.50 -12.16
CA ALA A 314 16.21 -9.23 -12.22
C ALA A 314 16.50 -8.62 -10.84
N LEU A 315 15.90 -9.16 -9.77
CA LEU A 315 16.08 -8.69 -8.39
C LEU A 315 17.00 -9.64 -7.60
N PRO A 316 17.82 -9.11 -6.67
CA PRO A 316 18.48 -9.98 -5.71
C PRO A 316 17.43 -10.67 -4.83
N PRO A 317 17.65 -11.92 -4.40
CA PRO A 317 16.69 -12.61 -3.54
C PRO A 317 16.48 -11.83 -2.23
N LEU A 318 15.24 -11.77 -1.72
CA LEU A 318 14.90 -11.05 -0.49
C LEU A 318 15.80 -11.43 0.71
N THR A 319 16.13 -12.72 0.83
CA THR A 319 17.03 -13.24 1.87
C THR A 319 18.50 -12.83 1.69
N GLY A 320 18.86 -12.30 0.53
CA GLY A 320 20.18 -11.75 0.21
C GLY A 320 20.29 -10.25 0.43
N LEU A 321 19.18 -9.57 0.72
CA LEU A 321 19.19 -8.16 1.09
C LEU A 321 19.67 -8.04 2.55
N ASP A 322 20.74 -7.30 2.73
CA ASP A 322 21.28 -6.98 4.05
C ASP A 322 20.55 -5.74 4.62
N GLN A 323 19.27 -5.93 4.94
CA GLN A 323 18.36 -4.89 5.39
C GLN A 323 18.55 -4.53 6.87
N PRO A 324 18.12 -3.34 7.32
CA PRO A 324 18.16 -2.95 8.72
C PRO A 324 17.27 -3.85 9.59
N GLU A 325 17.74 -4.15 10.79
CA GLU A 325 16.98 -4.89 11.80
C GLU A 325 16.07 -3.92 12.57
N ILE A 326 14.86 -3.69 12.06
CA ILE A 326 13.82 -2.89 12.74
C ILE A 326 12.52 -3.68 12.83
N ASP A 327 11.73 -3.39 13.86
CA ASP A 327 10.34 -3.85 13.91
C ASP A 327 9.49 -2.93 13.05
N LEU A 328 8.83 -3.47 12.02
CA LEU A 328 7.98 -2.68 11.12
C LEU A 328 6.75 -2.10 11.84
N ASN A 329 6.35 -2.67 13.01
CA ASN A 329 5.29 -2.08 13.83
C ASN A 329 5.66 -0.70 14.36
N ASP A 330 6.95 -0.46 14.61
CA ASP A 330 7.46 0.81 15.15
C ASP A 330 7.50 1.94 14.09
N LEU A 331 7.15 1.67 12.82
CA LEU A 331 7.04 2.68 11.77
C LEU A 331 5.76 3.55 11.88
N ASP A 332 4.99 3.45 12.95
CA ASP A 332 3.69 4.09 13.14
C ASP A 332 3.76 5.61 13.44
N ASP A 333 4.88 6.13 13.98
CA ASP A 333 5.05 7.56 14.29
C ASP A 333 5.42 8.41 13.05
N LEU A 334 4.52 8.40 12.05
CA LEU A 334 4.67 9.22 10.84
C LEU A 334 4.50 10.71 11.10
N GLN A 335 3.73 11.12 12.10
CA GLN A 335 3.48 12.52 12.39
C GLN A 335 4.77 13.26 12.74
N THR A 336 5.55 12.73 13.68
CA THR A 336 6.85 13.32 14.06
C THR A 336 7.80 13.38 12.86
N THR A 337 7.80 12.35 12.00
CA THR A 337 8.61 12.33 10.77
C THR A 337 8.22 13.44 9.80
N VAL A 338 6.92 13.62 9.53
CA VAL A 338 6.42 14.68 8.64
C VAL A 338 6.77 16.07 9.18
N GLU A 339 6.66 16.28 10.50
CA GLU A 339 7.08 17.52 11.16
C GLU A 339 8.58 17.78 10.94
N MET A 340 9.45 16.78 11.12
CA MET A 340 10.89 16.90 10.88
C MET A 340 11.24 17.24 9.44
N ILE A 341 10.59 16.58 8.46
CA ILE A 341 10.77 16.85 7.03
C ILE A 341 10.38 18.31 6.71
N SER A 342 9.27 18.77 7.28
CA SER A 342 8.80 20.15 7.09
C SER A 342 9.72 21.18 7.77
N GLU A 343 10.21 20.89 8.98
CA GLU A 343 11.20 21.73 9.69
C GLU A 343 12.51 21.89 8.91
N ALA A 344 12.93 20.83 8.19
CA ALA A 344 14.10 20.87 7.30
C ALA A 344 13.87 21.66 6.00
N GLY A 345 12.61 22.05 5.69
CA GLY A 345 12.26 22.78 4.47
C GLY A 345 12.18 21.91 3.23
N LEU A 346 11.93 20.61 3.39
CA LEU A 346 11.82 19.63 2.31
C LEU A 346 10.35 19.33 1.90
N SER A 347 9.37 20.07 2.41
CA SER A 347 7.92 19.85 2.11
C SER A 347 7.36 20.92 1.19
#